data_30d2bc743c21fb918794184fe8d358cf
#
_entry.id   30d2bc743c21fb918794184fe8d358cf
#
_cell.length_a   1.000
_cell.length_b   1.000
_cell.length_c   1.000
_cell.angle_alpha   90.00
_cell.angle_beta   90.00
_cell.angle_gamma   90.00
#
_symmetry.space_group_name_H-M   'P 1'
#
loop_
_entity.id
_entity.type
_entity.pdbx_description
1 polymer ?
#
loop_
_entity_poly.entity_id
_entity_poly.type
_entity_poly.pdbx_seq_one_letter_code
_entity_poly.pdbx_strand_id
1 'polypeptide(L)'
;MKASSPHTSTPPLPLRTIPRPAPAGRRRRAVAAVCIGVGLVTLAVLWMALGSSGATAPREVLDPGALVRWGLPLATTVHHLAMGITWAGLVFATTVVPRSTPVTGAGQAGAEHPAFARAMTVAAAAAGVWTLAAVAIIVLSYADTIGTPVSGSAEFTGQLGYYVTRLIPGQAWAVTAVTAALTTTLAVLARSPVPVAATALVALAAVIPLSQLGHVAGVDDHNGAVNALALHLLGAGIWTGGIIVLALLAPLLTIPAAGHQTARTVLERFSTLAGVAFVLVAVSGVINTIYRIGGWDGLNSGYGALVIAKTIATVALGVLG
;
A
#
# COMPACT_ATOMS: atom_id res chain seq x y z
N MET A 1 -79.58 29.64 11.98
CA MET A 1 -78.33 30.31 11.53
C MET A 1 -77.18 29.36 11.82
N LYS A 2 -76.65 28.67 10.77
CA LYS A 2 -75.44 27.81 10.86
C LYS A 2 -74.27 28.62 10.28
N ALA A 3 -73.30 28.91 11.14
CA ALA A 3 -72.11 29.63 10.73
C ALA A 3 -71.14 28.65 10.01
N SER A 4 -70.79 28.92 8.77
CA SER A 4 -69.81 28.18 7.98
C SER A 4 -68.42 28.69 8.32
N SER A 5 -67.54 27.80 8.82
CA SER A 5 -66.11 28.11 9.03
C SER A 5 -65.32 28.11 7.70
N PRO A 6 -64.42 29.03 7.46
CA PRO A 6 -63.61 29.03 6.22
C PRO A 6 -62.48 28.01 6.34
N HIS A 7 -62.40 27.08 5.38
CA HIS A 7 -61.28 26.19 5.20
C HIS A 7 -60.06 26.99 4.62
N THR A 8 -59.06 27.25 5.41
CA THR A 8 -57.76 27.75 4.97
C THR A 8 -56.95 26.59 4.39
N SER A 9 -56.84 26.54 3.07
CA SER A 9 -55.96 25.62 2.34
C SER A 9 -54.49 26.10 2.44
N THR A 10 -53.69 25.42 3.18
CA THR A 10 -52.22 25.60 3.22
C THR A 10 -51.63 25.22 1.87
N PRO A 11 -50.81 26.11 1.22
CA PRO A 11 -50.16 25.74 -0.06
C PRO A 11 -49.18 24.59 0.12
N PRO A 12 -49.05 23.68 -0.87
CA PRO A 12 -48.15 22.55 -0.81
C PRO A 12 -46.69 23.06 -0.77
N LEU A 13 -45.88 22.51 0.14
CA LEU A 13 -44.45 22.77 0.24
C LEU A 13 -43.74 22.44 -1.08
N PRO A 14 -42.80 23.28 -1.55
CA PRO A 14 -42.09 23.02 -2.78
C PRO A 14 -41.30 21.71 -2.66
N LEU A 15 -41.53 20.80 -3.59
CA LEU A 15 -40.77 19.51 -3.69
C LEU A 15 -39.30 19.84 -3.84
N ARG A 16 -38.53 19.51 -2.79
CA ARG A 16 -37.07 19.59 -2.80
C ARG A 16 -36.55 18.65 -3.88
N THR A 17 -36.07 19.19 -4.99
CA THR A 17 -35.45 18.40 -6.06
C THR A 17 -34.19 17.70 -5.51
N ILE A 18 -34.30 16.41 -5.31
CA ILE A 18 -33.14 15.56 -4.94
C ILE A 18 -32.22 15.55 -6.15
N PRO A 19 -30.93 15.96 -6.00
CA PRO A 19 -29.98 15.91 -7.11
C PRO A 19 -29.86 14.46 -7.64
N ARG A 20 -30.08 14.27 -8.95
CA ARG A 20 -29.89 12.95 -9.59
C ARG A 20 -28.46 12.50 -9.41
N PRO A 21 -28.21 11.26 -8.94
CA PRO A 21 -26.86 10.73 -8.83
C PRO A 21 -26.20 10.72 -10.20
N ALA A 22 -24.92 11.12 -10.25
CA ALA A 22 -24.16 11.14 -11.50
C ALA A 22 -24.11 9.72 -12.13
N PRO A 23 -24.20 9.60 -13.46
CA PRO A 23 -24.22 8.31 -14.14
C PRO A 23 -22.97 7.49 -13.78
N ALA A 24 -23.14 6.21 -13.50
CA ALA A 24 -22.10 5.28 -13.00
C ALA A 24 -20.79 5.28 -13.83
N GLY A 25 -20.91 5.54 -15.15
CA GLY A 25 -19.78 5.67 -16.07
C GLY A 25 -18.90 6.90 -15.78
N ARG A 26 -19.47 8.03 -15.38
CA ARG A 26 -18.72 9.27 -15.06
C ARG A 26 -17.88 9.07 -13.79
N ARG A 27 -18.43 8.37 -12.81
CA ARG A 27 -17.77 8.09 -11.54
C ARG A 27 -16.62 7.09 -11.70
N ARG A 28 -16.79 6.03 -12.52
CA ARG A 28 -15.71 5.10 -12.87
C ARG A 28 -14.55 5.82 -13.58
N ARG A 29 -14.85 6.71 -14.51
CA ARG A 29 -13.82 7.51 -15.22
C ARG A 29 -13.07 8.44 -14.25
N ALA A 30 -13.76 9.07 -13.31
CA ALA A 30 -13.11 9.93 -12.31
C ALA A 30 -12.15 9.13 -11.39
N VAL A 31 -12.59 7.98 -10.89
CA VAL A 31 -11.71 7.11 -10.07
C VAL A 31 -10.51 6.62 -10.88
N ALA A 32 -10.72 6.17 -12.12
CA ALA A 32 -9.62 5.77 -13.00
C ALA A 32 -8.65 6.92 -13.26
N ALA A 33 -9.16 8.13 -13.52
CA ALA A 33 -8.33 9.31 -13.75
C ALA A 33 -7.50 9.68 -12.51
N VAL A 34 -8.06 9.59 -11.30
CA VAL A 34 -7.32 9.80 -10.04
C VAL A 34 -6.24 8.74 -9.86
N CYS A 35 -6.56 7.45 -10.05
CA CYS A 35 -5.57 6.38 -9.93
C CYS A 35 -4.43 6.53 -10.95
N ILE A 36 -4.75 6.87 -12.20
CA ILE A 36 -3.75 7.15 -13.24
C ILE A 36 -2.93 8.37 -12.87
N GLY A 37 -3.54 9.46 -12.41
CA GLY A 37 -2.86 10.67 -11.99
C GLY A 37 -1.88 10.43 -10.85
N VAL A 38 -2.29 9.70 -9.82
CA VAL A 38 -1.42 9.30 -8.71
C VAL A 38 -0.26 8.43 -9.23
N GLY A 39 -0.54 7.47 -10.09
CA GLY A 39 0.50 6.62 -10.71
C GLY A 39 1.52 7.45 -11.51
N LEU A 40 1.06 8.38 -12.34
CA LEU A 40 1.93 9.27 -13.13
C LEU A 40 2.78 10.18 -12.25
N VAL A 41 2.20 10.77 -11.21
CA VAL A 41 2.95 11.60 -10.24
C VAL A 41 4.01 10.77 -9.52
N THR A 42 3.67 9.55 -9.07
CA THR A 42 4.64 8.64 -8.44
C THR A 42 5.80 8.31 -9.37
N LEU A 43 5.50 7.99 -10.63
CA LEU A 43 6.53 7.71 -11.64
C LEU A 43 7.38 8.95 -11.95
N ALA A 44 6.78 10.15 -12.04
CA ALA A 44 7.51 11.38 -12.27
C ALA A 44 8.45 11.72 -11.10
N VAL A 45 7.96 11.58 -9.85
CA VAL A 45 8.79 11.77 -8.64
C VAL A 45 9.93 10.75 -8.60
N LEU A 46 9.65 9.49 -8.90
CA LEU A 46 10.68 8.45 -8.97
C LEU A 46 11.73 8.79 -10.04
N TRP A 47 11.30 9.17 -11.25
CA TRP A 47 12.19 9.57 -12.33
C TRP A 47 13.09 10.74 -11.95
N MET A 48 12.51 11.80 -11.35
CA MET A 48 13.27 12.96 -10.88
C MET A 48 14.25 12.58 -9.77
N ALA A 49 13.83 11.76 -8.79
CA ALA A 49 14.68 11.31 -7.70
C ALA A 49 15.87 10.46 -8.21
N LEU A 50 15.62 9.55 -9.15
CA LEU A 50 16.65 8.72 -9.76
C LEU A 50 17.63 9.55 -10.60
N GLY A 51 17.12 10.52 -11.38
CA GLY A 51 17.95 11.41 -12.20
C GLY A 51 18.82 12.33 -11.35
N SER A 52 18.28 12.90 -10.27
CA SER A 52 19.01 13.81 -9.39
C SER A 52 19.99 13.11 -8.45
N SER A 53 19.75 11.84 -8.09
CA SER A 53 20.61 11.07 -7.18
C SER A 53 21.87 10.51 -7.83
N GLY A 54 21.96 10.50 -9.17
CA GLY A 54 23.02 9.81 -9.89
C GLY A 54 22.97 8.27 -9.80
N ALA A 55 21.96 7.70 -9.14
CA ALA A 55 21.83 6.25 -8.91
C ALA A 55 21.73 5.44 -10.21
N THR A 56 21.28 6.06 -11.29
CA THR A 56 21.13 5.43 -12.61
C THR A 56 22.29 5.74 -13.57
N ALA A 57 23.27 6.52 -13.13
CA ALA A 57 24.44 6.82 -13.95
C ALA A 57 25.29 5.56 -14.18
N PRO A 58 25.93 5.42 -15.35
CA PRO A 58 26.90 4.37 -15.60
C PRO A 58 28.03 4.41 -14.56
N ARG A 59 28.47 3.24 -14.11
CA ARG A 59 29.61 3.10 -13.19
C ARG A 59 30.87 2.84 -14.02
N GLU A 60 31.98 3.44 -13.66
CA GLU A 60 33.27 3.22 -14.35
C GLU A 60 33.81 1.80 -14.15
N VAL A 61 33.53 1.23 -12.98
CA VAL A 61 33.93 -0.14 -12.61
C VAL A 61 32.70 -0.89 -12.11
N LEU A 62 32.58 -2.16 -12.48
CA LEU A 62 31.49 -3.03 -12.03
C LEU A 62 30.10 -2.45 -12.34
N ASP A 63 29.86 -2.12 -13.63
CA ASP A 63 28.57 -1.62 -14.08
C ASP A 63 27.61 -2.77 -14.41
N PRO A 64 26.49 -2.90 -13.67
CA PRO A 64 25.49 -3.94 -13.92
C PRO A 64 24.64 -3.69 -15.17
N GLY A 65 24.86 -2.59 -15.89
CA GLY A 65 24.13 -2.21 -17.08
C GLY A 65 22.82 -1.46 -16.81
N ALA A 66 22.31 -0.83 -17.86
CA ALA A 66 21.13 0.04 -17.78
C ALA A 66 19.88 -0.69 -17.25
N LEU A 67 19.69 -1.97 -17.64
CA LEU A 67 18.55 -2.77 -17.15
C LEU A 67 18.52 -2.85 -15.63
N VAL A 68 19.65 -3.07 -14.99
CA VAL A 68 19.71 -3.18 -13.52
C VAL A 68 19.59 -1.80 -12.88
N ARG A 69 20.31 -0.80 -13.37
CA ARG A 69 20.30 0.57 -12.82
C ARG A 69 18.89 1.20 -12.80
N TRP A 70 18.07 0.94 -13.81
CA TRP A 70 16.69 1.43 -13.89
C TRP A 70 15.68 0.41 -13.37
N GLY A 71 15.89 -0.86 -13.65
CA GLY A 71 14.97 -1.94 -13.32
C GLY A 71 14.85 -2.20 -11.82
N LEU A 72 15.97 -2.15 -11.07
CA LEU A 72 15.96 -2.42 -9.64
C LEU A 72 15.14 -1.37 -8.84
N PRO A 73 15.32 -0.06 -9.02
CA PRO A 73 14.47 0.93 -8.36
C PRO A 73 12.99 0.83 -8.76
N LEU A 74 12.72 0.55 -10.04
CA LEU A 74 11.35 0.36 -10.51
C LEU A 74 10.70 -0.87 -9.87
N ALA A 75 11.39 -2.02 -9.89
CA ALA A 75 10.91 -3.25 -9.27
C ALA A 75 10.67 -3.07 -7.76
N THR A 76 11.57 -2.35 -7.08
CA THR A 76 11.44 -2.03 -5.65
C THR A 76 10.21 -1.14 -5.38
N THR A 77 9.95 -0.16 -6.24
CA THR A 77 8.75 0.69 -6.14
C THR A 77 7.48 -0.12 -6.33
N VAL A 78 7.42 -0.96 -7.37
CA VAL A 78 6.29 -1.86 -7.65
C VAL A 78 6.08 -2.83 -6.48
N HIS A 79 7.16 -3.39 -5.94
CA HIS A 79 7.14 -4.27 -4.78
C HIS A 79 6.46 -3.61 -3.57
N HIS A 80 6.91 -2.42 -3.16
CA HIS A 80 6.36 -1.73 -1.99
C HIS A 80 4.90 -1.31 -2.18
N LEU A 81 4.52 -0.83 -3.37
CA LEU A 81 3.13 -0.48 -3.67
C LEU A 81 2.23 -1.72 -3.66
N ALA A 82 2.64 -2.80 -4.32
CA ALA A 82 1.86 -4.03 -4.40
C ALA A 82 1.74 -4.69 -3.02
N MET A 83 2.81 -4.72 -2.23
CA MET A 83 2.83 -5.18 -0.85
C MET A 83 1.85 -4.37 0.02
N GLY A 84 1.91 -3.04 -0.03
CA GLY A 84 1.03 -2.17 0.73
C GLY A 84 -0.44 -2.34 0.35
N ILE A 85 -0.76 -2.46 -0.95
CA ILE A 85 -2.12 -2.76 -1.43
C ILE A 85 -2.59 -4.13 -0.93
N THR A 86 -1.71 -5.15 -0.94
CA THR A 86 -2.02 -6.48 -0.42
C THR A 86 -2.35 -6.44 1.07
N TRP A 87 -1.49 -5.82 1.87
CA TRP A 87 -1.68 -5.66 3.32
C TRP A 87 -2.98 -4.92 3.62
N ALA A 88 -3.18 -3.77 2.99
CA ALA A 88 -4.38 -2.98 3.19
C ALA A 88 -5.65 -3.74 2.74
N GLY A 89 -5.63 -4.41 1.59
CA GLY A 89 -6.78 -5.18 1.10
C GLY A 89 -7.20 -6.29 2.07
N LEU A 90 -6.23 -7.03 2.62
CA LEU A 90 -6.48 -8.07 3.62
C LEU A 90 -6.94 -7.48 4.97
N VAL A 91 -6.34 -6.38 5.43
CA VAL A 91 -6.79 -5.66 6.63
C VAL A 91 -8.20 -5.11 6.43
N PHE A 92 -8.51 -4.54 5.26
CA PHE A 92 -9.87 -4.10 4.96
C PHE A 92 -10.89 -5.24 4.99
N ALA A 93 -10.55 -6.39 4.42
CA ALA A 93 -11.40 -7.57 4.43
C ALA A 93 -11.62 -8.14 5.84
N THR A 94 -10.68 -7.96 6.76
CA THR A 94 -10.79 -8.44 8.14
C THR A 94 -11.51 -7.48 9.07
N THR A 95 -11.26 -6.16 8.96
CA THR A 95 -11.63 -5.19 10.00
C THR A 95 -12.47 -4.01 9.50
N VAL A 96 -12.32 -3.60 8.23
CA VAL A 96 -12.88 -2.33 7.74
C VAL A 96 -14.21 -2.52 7.02
N VAL A 97 -14.30 -3.46 6.08
CA VAL A 97 -15.51 -3.67 5.27
C VAL A 97 -16.43 -4.73 5.86
N PRO A 98 -17.77 -4.58 5.71
CA PRO A 98 -18.71 -5.62 6.11
C PRO A 98 -18.56 -6.84 5.17
N ARG A 99 -18.70 -8.04 5.74
CA ARG A 99 -18.59 -9.30 4.98
C ARG A 99 -19.85 -9.67 4.24
N SER A 100 -20.99 -9.40 4.87
CA SER A 100 -22.31 -9.75 4.32
C SER A 100 -23.20 -8.51 4.22
N THR A 101 -24.13 -8.57 3.29
CA THR A 101 -25.21 -7.58 3.19
C THR A 101 -26.22 -7.79 4.32
N PRO A 102 -26.87 -6.71 4.83
CA PRO A 102 -27.93 -6.83 5.81
C PRO A 102 -29.06 -7.73 5.29
N VAL A 103 -29.57 -8.61 6.16
CA VAL A 103 -30.66 -9.52 5.83
C VAL A 103 -31.99 -8.84 6.11
N THR A 104 -32.92 -8.83 5.15
CA THR A 104 -34.25 -8.24 5.29
C THR A 104 -35.34 -9.24 5.72
N GLY A 105 -34.98 -10.52 5.97
CA GLY A 105 -35.94 -11.57 6.38
C GLY A 105 -35.34 -12.55 7.38
N ALA A 106 -36.18 -13.06 8.29
CA ALA A 106 -35.78 -14.05 9.29
C ALA A 106 -35.34 -15.36 8.61
N GLY A 107 -34.15 -15.86 8.91
CA GLY A 107 -33.65 -17.17 8.47
C GLY A 107 -32.84 -17.19 7.17
N GLN A 108 -32.58 -16.05 6.53
CA GLN A 108 -31.69 -15.97 5.35
C GLN A 108 -30.27 -15.59 5.76
N ALA A 109 -29.25 -16.33 5.29
CA ALA A 109 -27.87 -15.88 5.38
C ALA A 109 -27.65 -14.72 4.41
N GLY A 110 -27.05 -13.62 4.89
CA GLY A 110 -26.71 -12.48 4.02
C GLY A 110 -25.73 -12.89 2.91
N ALA A 111 -25.97 -12.42 1.70
CA ALA A 111 -25.01 -12.59 0.60
C ALA A 111 -23.68 -11.90 0.91
N GLU A 112 -22.59 -12.38 0.33
CA GLU A 112 -21.27 -11.75 0.46
C GLU A 112 -21.34 -10.29 -0.02
N HIS A 113 -20.78 -9.38 0.79
CA HIS A 113 -20.80 -7.95 0.46
C HIS A 113 -19.84 -7.66 -0.71
N PRO A 114 -20.27 -6.95 -1.79
CA PRO A 114 -19.42 -6.71 -2.95
C PRO A 114 -18.09 -6.02 -2.64
N ALA A 115 -18.04 -5.16 -1.62
CA ALA A 115 -16.80 -4.51 -1.19
C ALA A 115 -15.82 -5.51 -0.57
N PHE A 116 -16.29 -6.53 0.17
CA PHE A 116 -15.44 -7.59 0.68
C PHE A 116 -14.86 -8.43 -0.45
N ALA A 117 -15.70 -8.92 -1.38
CA ALA A 117 -15.24 -9.67 -2.55
C ALA A 117 -14.22 -8.89 -3.37
N ARG A 118 -14.45 -7.59 -3.56
CA ARG A 118 -13.52 -6.70 -4.27
C ARG A 118 -12.21 -6.51 -3.50
N ALA A 119 -12.24 -6.31 -2.18
CA ALA A 119 -11.04 -6.18 -1.36
C ALA A 119 -10.16 -7.43 -1.48
N MET A 120 -10.75 -8.63 -1.39
CA MET A 120 -10.04 -9.90 -1.57
C MET A 120 -9.46 -10.05 -2.98
N THR A 121 -10.21 -9.68 -4.02
CA THR A 121 -9.70 -9.71 -5.41
C THR A 121 -8.52 -8.76 -5.61
N VAL A 122 -8.61 -7.54 -5.08
CA VAL A 122 -7.53 -6.54 -5.13
C VAL A 122 -6.30 -7.04 -4.37
N ALA A 123 -6.49 -7.60 -3.17
CA ALA A 123 -5.40 -8.16 -2.38
C ALA A 123 -4.70 -9.32 -3.11
N ALA A 124 -5.46 -10.26 -3.69
CA ALA A 124 -4.90 -11.39 -4.43
C ALA A 124 -4.13 -10.94 -5.69
N ALA A 125 -4.70 -10.02 -6.48
CA ALA A 125 -4.04 -9.48 -7.67
C ALA A 125 -2.76 -8.71 -7.31
N ALA A 126 -2.81 -7.87 -6.29
CA ALA A 126 -1.65 -7.13 -5.79
C ALA A 126 -0.57 -8.09 -5.23
N ALA A 127 -0.95 -9.16 -4.52
CA ALA A 127 -0.02 -10.17 -4.03
C ALA A 127 0.70 -10.90 -5.17
N GLY A 128 0.01 -11.17 -6.29
CA GLY A 128 0.64 -11.71 -7.50
C GLY A 128 1.68 -10.77 -8.10
N VAL A 129 1.36 -9.47 -8.21
CA VAL A 129 2.32 -8.45 -8.66
C VAL A 129 3.48 -8.33 -7.69
N TRP A 130 3.22 -8.36 -6.39
CA TRP A 130 4.23 -8.36 -5.34
C TRP A 130 5.19 -9.54 -5.46
N THR A 131 4.66 -10.74 -5.71
CA THR A 131 5.48 -11.95 -5.94
C THR A 131 6.42 -11.78 -7.11
N LEU A 132 5.90 -11.32 -8.27
CA LEU A 132 6.71 -11.10 -9.46
C LEU A 132 7.78 -10.02 -9.25
N ALA A 133 7.43 -8.94 -8.57
CA ALA A 133 8.37 -7.89 -8.24
C ALA A 133 9.49 -8.38 -7.30
N ALA A 134 9.16 -9.18 -6.27
CA ALA A 134 10.14 -9.75 -5.38
C ALA A 134 11.12 -10.71 -6.10
N VAL A 135 10.62 -11.53 -7.02
CA VAL A 135 11.47 -12.40 -7.86
C VAL A 135 12.38 -11.56 -8.76
N ALA A 136 11.84 -10.51 -9.39
CA ALA A 136 12.66 -9.61 -10.21
C ALA A 136 13.77 -8.94 -9.38
N ILE A 137 13.46 -8.51 -8.15
CA ILE A 137 14.45 -7.90 -7.25
C ILE A 137 15.56 -8.88 -6.89
N ILE A 138 15.28 -10.15 -6.67
CA ILE A 138 16.33 -11.16 -6.41
C ILE A 138 17.38 -11.13 -7.50
N VAL A 139 16.98 -11.20 -8.76
CA VAL A 139 17.89 -11.25 -9.92
C VAL A 139 18.63 -9.92 -10.09
N LEU A 140 17.87 -8.81 -10.03
CA LEU A 140 18.44 -7.47 -10.25
C LEU A 140 19.37 -7.06 -9.10
N SER A 141 19.03 -7.38 -7.86
CA SER A 141 19.84 -7.07 -6.68
C SER A 141 21.14 -7.88 -6.67
N TYR A 142 21.09 -9.15 -7.08
CA TYR A 142 22.29 -9.94 -7.28
C TYR A 142 23.20 -9.33 -8.35
N ALA A 143 22.65 -9.01 -9.54
CA ALA A 143 23.40 -8.39 -10.64
C ALA A 143 24.02 -7.03 -10.23
N ASP A 144 23.28 -6.22 -9.45
CA ASP A 144 23.77 -4.95 -8.89
C ASP A 144 24.92 -5.17 -7.90
N THR A 145 24.82 -6.19 -7.06
CA THR A 145 25.84 -6.54 -6.04
C THR A 145 27.17 -6.95 -6.66
N ILE A 146 27.12 -7.76 -7.73
CA ILE A 146 28.34 -8.22 -8.42
C ILE A 146 28.80 -7.27 -9.53
N GLY A 147 28.00 -6.22 -9.86
CA GLY A 147 28.32 -5.24 -10.88
C GLY A 147 28.41 -5.81 -12.29
N THR A 148 27.60 -6.82 -12.61
CA THR A 148 27.57 -7.44 -13.95
C THR A 148 26.15 -7.47 -14.50
N PRO A 149 25.98 -7.35 -15.83
CA PRO A 149 24.67 -7.45 -16.46
C PRO A 149 24.00 -8.81 -16.21
N VAL A 150 22.68 -8.80 -16.14
CA VAL A 150 21.89 -10.05 -16.06
C VAL A 150 22.18 -10.93 -17.27
N SER A 151 22.51 -12.18 -17.03
CA SER A 151 22.79 -13.17 -18.07
C SER A 151 22.19 -14.53 -17.74
N GLY A 152 22.03 -15.37 -18.78
CA GLY A 152 21.64 -16.78 -18.65
C GLY A 152 22.83 -17.75 -18.54
N SER A 153 24.06 -17.25 -18.34
CA SER A 153 25.24 -18.10 -18.24
C SER A 153 25.16 -19.06 -17.03
N ALA A 154 25.80 -20.23 -17.12
CA ALA A 154 25.86 -21.20 -16.03
C ALA A 154 26.54 -20.61 -14.78
N GLU A 155 27.53 -19.75 -14.98
CA GLU A 155 28.22 -19.05 -13.91
C GLU A 155 27.29 -18.09 -13.18
N PHE A 156 26.57 -17.21 -13.90
CA PHE A 156 25.63 -16.25 -13.31
C PHE A 156 24.52 -16.96 -12.52
N THR A 157 23.91 -17.99 -13.12
CA THR A 157 22.82 -18.76 -12.46
C THR A 157 23.29 -19.55 -11.26
N GLY A 158 24.50 -20.14 -11.31
CA GLY A 158 25.10 -20.85 -10.18
C GLY A 158 25.40 -19.93 -9.00
N GLN A 159 25.95 -18.75 -9.26
CA GLN A 159 26.26 -17.76 -8.25
C GLN A 159 24.99 -17.07 -7.72
N LEU A 160 23.95 -16.86 -8.55
CA LEU A 160 22.62 -16.43 -8.11
C LEU A 160 22.03 -17.45 -7.12
N GLY A 161 22.19 -18.76 -7.38
CA GLY A 161 21.78 -19.80 -6.44
C GLY A 161 22.50 -19.69 -5.09
N TYR A 162 23.82 -19.42 -5.11
CA TYR A 162 24.60 -19.16 -3.90
C TYR A 162 24.12 -17.89 -3.16
N TYR A 163 23.87 -16.79 -3.89
CA TYR A 163 23.33 -15.54 -3.34
C TYR A 163 22.03 -15.79 -2.56
N VAL A 164 21.08 -16.49 -3.18
CA VAL A 164 19.76 -16.78 -2.59
C VAL A 164 19.86 -17.71 -1.38
N THR A 165 20.79 -18.68 -1.38
CA THR A 165 20.84 -19.71 -0.34
C THR A 165 21.83 -19.42 0.79
N ARG A 166 22.82 -18.53 0.57
CA ARG A 166 23.93 -18.32 1.50
C ARG A 166 24.11 -16.88 1.97
N LEU A 167 23.63 -15.88 1.23
CA LEU A 167 23.82 -14.49 1.59
C LEU A 167 22.52 -13.90 2.17
N ILE A 168 22.64 -13.13 3.26
CA ILE A 168 21.51 -12.55 3.99
C ILE A 168 20.56 -11.78 3.08
N PRO A 169 21.02 -10.89 2.17
CA PRO A 169 20.10 -10.15 1.30
C PRO A 169 19.31 -11.07 0.35
N GLY A 170 19.98 -12.08 -0.21
CA GLY A 170 19.35 -13.07 -1.09
C GLY A 170 18.30 -13.91 -0.37
N GLN A 171 18.63 -14.37 0.84
CA GLN A 171 17.71 -15.13 1.69
C GLN A 171 16.48 -14.28 2.09
N ALA A 172 16.68 -13.03 2.47
CA ALA A 172 15.59 -12.14 2.85
C ALA A 172 14.62 -11.89 1.67
N TRP A 173 15.16 -11.66 0.47
CA TRP A 173 14.32 -11.53 -0.73
C TRP A 173 13.64 -12.84 -1.12
N ALA A 174 14.30 -13.99 -0.96
CA ALA A 174 13.68 -15.29 -1.22
C ALA A 174 12.53 -15.58 -0.26
N VAL A 175 12.70 -15.34 1.04
CA VAL A 175 11.63 -15.46 2.04
C VAL A 175 10.47 -14.51 1.70
N THR A 176 10.77 -13.28 1.30
CA THR A 176 9.76 -12.32 0.88
C THR A 176 8.97 -12.81 -0.34
N ALA A 177 9.65 -13.33 -1.37
CA ALA A 177 9.00 -13.87 -2.57
C ALA A 177 8.11 -15.09 -2.25
N VAL A 178 8.58 -16.00 -1.41
CA VAL A 178 7.81 -17.18 -0.95
C VAL A 178 6.58 -16.71 -0.15
N THR A 179 6.76 -15.76 0.76
CA THR A 179 5.65 -15.21 1.56
C THR A 179 4.61 -14.51 0.68
N ALA A 180 5.04 -13.76 -0.34
CA ALA A 180 4.15 -13.12 -1.31
C ALA A 180 3.38 -14.16 -2.15
N ALA A 181 4.05 -15.21 -2.63
CA ALA A 181 3.43 -16.30 -3.38
C ALA A 181 2.41 -17.08 -2.53
N LEU A 182 2.78 -17.40 -1.29
CA LEU A 182 1.86 -18.01 -0.33
C LEU A 182 0.65 -17.11 -0.05
N THR A 183 0.87 -15.82 0.17
CA THR A 183 -0.19 -14.84 0.35
C THR A 183 -1.11 -14.78 -0.86
N THR A 184 -0.57 -14.82 -2.08
CA THR A 184 -1.35 -14.86 -3.32
C THR A 184 -2.30 -16.05 -3.33
N THR A 185 -1.78 -17.25 -3.06
CA THR A 185 -2.56 -18.49 -3.02
C THR A 185 -3.63 -18.43 -1.94
N LEU A 186 -3.26 -18.04 -0.73
CA LEU A 186 -4.19 -17.95 0.40
C LEU A 186 -5.27 -16.89 0.16
N ALA A 187 -4.96 -15.73 -0.43
CA ALA A 187 -5.93 -14.69 -0.72
C ALA A 187 -6.95 -15.11 -1.78
N VAL A 188 -6.58 -15.98 -2.72
CA VAL A 188 -7.50 -16.59 -3.69
C VAL A 188 -8.43 -17.59 -3.01
N LEU A 189 -7.92 -18.39 -2.07
CA LEU A 189 -8.68 -19.50 -1.44
C LEU A 189 -9.50 -19.06 -0.23
N ALA A 190 -9.00 -18.11 0.56
CA ALA A 190 -9.62 -17.69 1.82
C ALA A 190 -10.93 -16.91 1.59
N ARG A 191 -12.03 -17.39 2.21
CA ARG A 191 -13.35 -16.74 2.15
C ARG A 191 -13.98 -16.58 3.54
N SER A 192 -13.61 -17.41 4.50
CA SER A 192 -14.11 -17.32 5.88
C SER A 192 -13.21 -16.45 6.76
N PRO A 193 -13.70 -15.97 7.94
CA PRO A 193 -13.00 -15.00 8.79
C PRO A 193 -11.59 -15.40 9.17
N VAL A 194 -11.45 -16.61 9.68
CA VAL A 194 -10.17 -17.10 10.24
C VAL A 194 -9.11 -17.25 9.16
N PRO A 195 -9.34 -17.92 8.01
CA PRO A 195 -8.37 -17.95 6.93
C PRO A 195 -7.98 -16.59 6.37
N VAL A 196 -8.92 -15.63 6.26
CA VAL A 196 -8.58 -14.26 5.78
C VAL A 196 -7.67 -13.54 6.78
N ALA A 197 -7.97 -13.65 8.09
CA ALA A 197 -7.12 -13.07 9.12
C ALA A 197 -5.73 -13.75 9.17
N ALA A 198 -5.68 -15.08 9.03
CA ALA A 198 -4.41 -15.80 8.95
C ALA A 198 -3.60 -15.38 7.71
N THR A 199 -4.25 -15.20 6.56
CA THR A 199 -3.60 -14.68 5.35
C THR A 199 -3.03 -13.28 5.57
N ALA A 200 -3.77 -12.40 6.27
CA ALA A 200 -3.29 -11.06 6.62
C ALA A 200 -2.04 -11.13 7.51
N LEU A 201 -2.03 -12.02 8.51
CA LEU A 201 -0.86 -12.20 9.37
C LEU A 201 0.35 -12.73 8.59
N VAL A 202 0.17 -13.70 7.70
CA VAL A 202 1.24 -14.20 6.83
C VAL A 202 1.79 -13.07 5.96
N ALA A 203 0.92 -12.26 5.35
CA ALA A 203 1.34 -11.14 4.51
C ALA A 203 2.13 -10.09 5.31
N LEU A 204 1.66 -9.72 6.51
CA LEU A 204 2.33 -8.75 7.38
C LEU A 204 3.68 -9.25 7.90
N ALA A 205 3.83 -10.57 8.11
CA ALA A 205 5.08 -11.16 8.57
C ALA A 205 6.25 -10.98 7.57
N ALA A 206 5.96 -10.67 6.30
CA ALA A 206 7.00 -10.32 5.32
C ALA A 206 7.80 -9.07 5.68
N VAL A 207 7.32 -8.24 6.61
CA VAL A 207 8.09 -7.10 7.14
C VAL A 207 9.37 -7.54 7.84
N ILE A 208 9.38 -8.74 8.43
CA ILE A 208 10.54 -9.27 9.19
C ILE A 208 11.78 -9.39 8.29
N PRO A 209 11.78 -10.17 7.18
CA PRO A 209 12.95 -10.24 6.32
C PRO A 209 13.28 -8.89 5.67
N LEU A 210 12.29 -8.07 5.34
CA LEU A 210 12.50 -6.77 4.69
C LEU A 210 13.20 -5.76 5.61
N SER A 211 12.89 -5.77 6.90
CA SER A 211 13.55 -4.88 7.86
C SER A 211 15.04 -5.20 8.06
N GLN A 212 15.45 -6.44 7.80
CA GLN A 212 16.87 -6.85 7.85
C GLN A 212 17.68 -6.32 6.64
N LEU A 213 17.05 -5.88 5.57
CA LEU A 213 17.71 -5.33 4.39
C LEU A 213 18.13 -3.86 4.54
N GLY A 214 17.76 -3.21 5.64
CA GLY A 214 18.14 -1.83 5.92
C GLY A 214 19.65 -1.67 6.09
N HIS A 215 20.23 -0.60 5.50
CA HIS A 215 21.67 -0.28 5.56
C HIS A 215 22.13 0.20 6.96
N VAL A 216 21.62 -0.37 8.02
CA VAL A 216 21.91 0.03 9.41
C VAL A 216 22.95 -0.91 10.05
N ALA A 217 23.66 -1.69 9.24
CA ALA A 217 24.64 -2.69 9.70
C ALA A 217 25.86 -2.10 10.45
N GLY A 218 25.95 -0.78 10.61
CA GLY A 218 27.06 -0.10 11.29
C GLY A 218 26.65 0.74 12.50
N VAL A 219 25.41 0.62 12.98
CA VAL A 219 24.93 1.41 14.14
C VAL A 219 25.00 0.57 15.41
N ASP A 220 25.43 1.18 16.51
CA ASP A 220 25.56 0.52 17.83
C ASP A 220 24.24 -0.10 18.33
N ASP A 221 23.07 0.41 17.89
CA ASP A 221 21.75 -0.14 18.17
C ASP A 221 21.10 -0.71 16.89
N HIS A 222 21.63 -1.82 16.39
CA HIS A 222 21.11 -2.53 15.21
C HIS A 222 19.63 -2.94 15.37
N ASN A 223 19.25 -3.43 16.54
CA ASN A 223 17.88 -3.90 16.79
C ASN A 223 16.86 -2.75 16.79
N GLY A 224 17.21 -1.60 17.35
CA GLY A 224 16.35 -0.42 17.34
C GLY A 224 16.08 0.08 15.93
N ALA A 225 17.10 0.11 15.09
CA ALA A 225 16.99 0.54 13.71
C ALA A 225 16.17 -0.43 12.84
N VAL A 226 16.35 -1.75 12.99
CA VAL A 226 15.54 -2.79 12.31
C VAL A 226 14.08 -2.69 12.70
N ASN A 227 13.78 -2.54 14.00
CA ASN A 227 12.41 -2.41 14.49
C ASN A 227 11.76 -1.11 14.00
N ALA A 228 12.49 0.01 14.00
CA ALA A 228 11.98 1.28 13.47
C ALA A 228 11.66 1.19 11.97
N LEU A 229 12.51 0.52 11.18
CA LEU A 229 12.24 0.28 9.76
C LEU A 229 11.03 -0.61 9.56
N ALA A 230 10.86 -1.68 10.35
CA ALA A 230 9.69 -2.55 10.29
C ALA A 230 8.39 -1.78 10.54
N LEU A 231 8.35 -0.98 11.60
CA LEU A 231 7.20 -0.14 11.94
C LEU A 231 6.90 0.89 10.86
N HIS A 232 7.96 1.47 10.26
CA HIS A 232 7.82 2.42 9.16
C HIS A 232 7.19 1.77 7.93
N LEU A 233 7.67 0.60 7.53
CA LEU A 233 7.15 -0.14 6.38
C LEU A 233 5.69 -0.57 6.61
N LEU A 234 5.35 -1.05 7.81
CA LEU A 234 3.98 -1.41 8.17
C LEU A 234 3.05 -0.20 8.10
N GLY A 235 3.41 0.89 8.77
CA GLY A 235 2.62 2.11 8.78
C GLY A 235 2.43 2.70 7.37
N ALA A 236 3.52 2.87 6.63
CA ALA A 236 3.49 3.43 5.28
C ALA A 236 2.73 2.54 4.30
N GLY A 237 2.92 1.21 4.36
CA GLY A 237 2.23 0.24 3.52
C GLY A 237 0.72 0.22 3.76
N ILE A 238 0.28 0.15 5.02
CA ILE A 238 -1.14 0.16 5.39
C ILE A 238 -1.78 1.51 5.05
N TRP A 239 -1.10 2.62 5.30
CA TRP A 239 -1.64 3.95 5.00
C TRP A 239 -1.80 4.18 3.50
N THR A 240 -0.72 4.05 2.74
CA THR A 240 -0.72 4.26 1.28
C THR A 240 -1.60 3.24 0.56
N GLY A 241 -1.43 1.96 0.89
CA GLY A 241 -2.27 0.88 0.36
C GLY A 241 -3.74 1.05 0.72
N GLY A 242 -4.03 1.51 1.95
CA GLY A 242 -5.38 1.77 2.44
C GLY A 242 -6.11 2.85 1.65
N ILE A 243 -5.43 3.95 1.33
CA ILE A 243 -5.99 5.01 0.46
C ILE A 243 -6.34 4.45 -0.93
N ILE A 244 -5.43 3.66 -1.52
CA ILE A 244 -5.65 3.04 -2.83
C ILE A 244 -6.82 2.05 -2.78
N VAL A 245 -6.85 1.16 -1.79
CA VAL A 245 -7.94 0.19 -1.61
C VAL A 245 -9.26 0.89 -1.38
N LEU A 246 -9.31 1.91 -0.51
CA LEU A 246 -10.52 2.71 -0.28
C LEU A 246 -11.04 3.35 -1.56
N ALA A 247 -10.15 3.93 -2.37
CA ALA A 247 -10.51 4.51 -3.68
C ALA A 247 -11.10 3.46 -4.63
N LEU A 248 -10.52 2.26 -4.65
CA LEU A 248 -11.02 1.13 -5.47
C LEU A 248 -12.36 0.57 -4.98
N LEU A 249 -12.66 0.68 -3.68
CA LEU A 249 -13.92 0.24 -3.08
C LEU A 249 -15.01 1.32 -3.11
N ALA A 250 -14.67 2.59 -3.22
CA ALA A 250 -15.59 3.72 -3.14
C ALA A 250 -16.85 3.58 -4.01
N PRO A 251 -16.79 3.08 -5.27
CA PRO A 251 -17.99 2.90 -6.08
C PRO A 251 -18.99 1.87 -5.51
N LEU A 252 -18.52 0.89 -4.73
CA LEU A 252 -19.32 -0.18 -4.14
C LEU A 252 -19.94 0.24 -2.79
N LEU A 253 -19.37 1.23 -2.12
CA LEU A 253 -19.81 1.72 -0.83
C LEU A 253 -21.00 2.68 -0.94
N THR A 254 -21.34 3.16 -2.14
CA THR A 254 -22.36 4.18 -2.38
C THR A 254 -23.62 3.65 -3.07
N ILE A 255 -23.89 2.34 -3.00
CA ILE A 255 -25.11 1.72 -3.54
C ILE A 255 -26.34 2.14 -2.72
N PRO A 256 -27.47 2.60 -3.34
CA PRO A 256 -28.49 3.44 -2.69
C PRO A 256 -29.20 2.84 -1.46
N ALA A 257 -29.44 1.55 -1.39
CA ALA A 257 -30.33 0.98 -0.34
C ALA A 257 -29.68 0.78 1.05
N ALA A 258 -28.34 0.68 1.14
CA ALA A 258 -27.61 0.54 2.41
C ALA A 258 -26.30 1.36 2.40
N GLY A 259 -26.03 2.06 1.30
CA GLY A 259 -24.70 2.60 0.98
C GLY A 259 -24.19 3.68 1.91
N HIS A 260 -25.02 4.62 2.33
CA HIS A 260 -24.54 5.78 3.12
C HIS A 260 -24.05 5.36 4.51
N GLN A 261 -24.74 4.45 5.18
CA GLN A 261 -24.33 3.97 6.51
C GLN A 261 -23.08 3.08 6.40
N THR A 262 -23.03 2.20 5.43
CA THR A 262 -21.86 1.34 5.17
C THR A 262 -20.64 2.20 4.81
N ALA A 263 -20.78 3.18 3.92
CA ALA A 263 -19.71 4.08 3.55
C ALA A 263 -19.17 4.85 4.76
N ARG A 264 -20.06 5.38 5.60
CA ARG A 264 -19.70 6.10 6.83
C ARG A 264 -18.90 5.19 7.78
N THR A 265 -19.39 3.99 8.07
CA THR A 265 -18.70 3.02 8.93
C THR A 265 -17.31 2.64 8.39
N VAL A 266 -17.20 2.41 7.07
CA VAL A 266 -15.92 2.09 6.43
C VAL A 266 -14.95 3.27 6.56
N LEU A 267 -15.42 4.51 6.34
CA LEU A 267 -14.60 5.71 6.47
C LEU A 267 -14.14 5.93 7.93
N GLU A 268 -15.02 5.76 8.90
CA GLU A 268 -14.69 5.89 10.34
C GLU A 268 -13.63 4.85 10.76
N ARG A 269 -13.79 3.59 10.35
CA ARG A 269 -12.82 2.53 10.64
C ARG A 269 -11.49 2.77 9.94
N PHE A 270 -11.52 3.21 8.67
CA PHE A 270 -10.31 3.53 7.95
C PHE A 270 -9.60 4.75 8.54
N SER A 271 -10.33 5.79 8.95
CA SER A 271 -9.75 6.98 9.60
C SER A 271 -8.98 6.60 10.88
N THR A 272 -9.56 5.71 11.71
CA THR A 272 -8.86 5.19 12.89
C THR A 272 -7.59 4.43 12.51
N LEU A 273 -7.67 3.54 11.52
CA LEU A 273 -6.52 2.78 11.02
C LEU A 273 -5.44 3.71 10.44
N ALA A 274 -5.84 4.71 9.65
CA ALA A 274 -4.96 5.70 9.05
C ALA A 274 -4.26 6.56 10.12
N GLY A 275 -4.98 6.94 11.19
CA GLY A 275 -4.41 7.65 12.33
C GLY A 275 -3.32 6.85 13.04
N VAL A 276 -3.56 5.55 13.30
CA VAL A 276 -2.55 4.66 13.87
C VAL A 276 -1.36 4.51 12.92
N ALA A 277 -1.60 4.27 11.63
CA ALA A 277 -0.55 4.15 10.63
C ALA A 277 0.29 5.44 10.51
N PHE A 278 -0.35 6.61 10.56
CA PHE A 278 0.32 7.91 10.58
C PHE A 278 1.27 8.05 11.77
N VAL A 279 0.82 7.72 12.98
CA VAL A 279 1.66 7.75 14.19
C VAL A 279 2.85 6.80 14.04
N LEU A 280 2.63 5.58 13.54
CA LEU A 280 3.72 4.63 13.28
C LEU A 280 4.75 5.19 12.30
N VAL A 281 4.31 5.80 11.20
CA VAL A 281 5.20 6.42 10.19
C VAL A 281 5.96 7.60 10.78
N ALA A 282 5.28 8.47 11.51
CA ALA A 282 5.90 9.66 12.08
C ALA A 282 6.97 9.30 13.13
N VAL A 283 6.62 8.46 14.10
CA VAL A 283 7.54 8.05 15.18
C VAL A 283 8.72 7.26 14.60
N SER A 284 8.45 6.25 13.79
CA SER A 284 9.52 5.45 13.18
C SER A 284 10.38 6.26 12.20
N GLY A 285 9.78 7.23 11.51
CA GLY A 285 10.50 8.15 10.62
C GLY A 285 11.50 9.02 11.37
N VAL A 286 11.12 9.54 12.54
CA VAL A 286 12.05 10.28 13.42
C VAL A 286 13.19 9.37 13.88
N ILE A 287 12.87 8.18 14.38
CA ILE A 287 13.87 7.20 14.85
C ILE A 287 14.85 6.84 13.72
N ASN A 288 14.33 6.50 12.54
CA ASN A 288 15.17 6.19 11.36
C ASN A 288 16.04 7.36 10.94
N THR A 289 15.55 8.59 11.11
CA THR A 289 16.34 9.80 10.83
C THR A 289 17.49 9.94 11.80
N ILE A 290 17.24 9.78 13.12
CA ILE A 290 18.27 9.85 14.15
C ILE A 290 19.41 8.87 13.88
N TYR A 291 19.08 7.63 13.52
CA TYR A 291 20.10 6.61 13.18
C TYR A 291 20.93 6.90 11.93
N ARG A 292 20.41 7.73 11.00
CA ARG A 292 21.06 7.96 9.70
C ARG A 292 21.72 9.32 9.55
N ILE A 293 21.31 10.32 10.32
CA ILE A 293 21.71 11.70 10.07
C ILE A 293 23.10 12.03 10.64
N GLY A 294 23.60 11.23 11.61
CA GLY A 294 24.93 11.37 12.19
C GLY A 294 25.12 12.64 13.02
N GLY A 295 24.07 13.40 13.34
CA GLY A 295 24.08 14.64 14.09
C GLY A 295 23.42 15.83 13.36
N TRP A 296 23.38 16.98 14.01
CA TRP A 296 22.72 18.19 13.49
C TRP A 296 23.33 18.72 12.18
N ASP A 297 24.65 18.54 12.00
CA ASP A 297 25.35 18.95 10.77
C ASP A 297 24.85 18.16 9.53
N GLY A 298 24.38 16.95 9.73
CA GLY A 298 23.79 16.13 8.65
C GLY A 298 22.52 16.71 8.05
N LEU A 299 21.83 17.65 8.75
CA LEU A 299 20.67 18.37 8.18
C LEU A 299 21.04 19.26 7.00
N ASN A 300 22.29 19.72 6.91
CA ASN A 300 22.79 20.52 5.80
C ASN A 300 23.22 19.69 4.58
N SER A 301 23.08 18.37 4.65
CA SER A 301 23.36 17.45 3.55
C SER A 301 22.17 17.28 2.58
N GLY A 302 22.41 16.74 1.39
CA GLY A 302 21.33 16.35 0.48
C GLY A 302 20.32 15.37 1.11
N TYR A 303 20.79 14.48 2.00
CA TYR A 303 19.92 13.61 2.78
C TYR A 303 19.07 14.41 3.79
N GLY A 304 19.66 15.39 4.48
CA GLY A 304 18.93 16.28 5.39
C GLY A 304 17.82 17.06 4.69
N ALA A 305 18.07 17.56 3.48
CA ALA A 305 17.04 18.22 2.68
C ALA A 305 15.85 17.30 2.37
N LEU A 306 16.13 16.04 2.04
CA LEU A 306 15.07 15.02 1.81
C LEU A 306 14.29 14.70 3.10
N VAL A 307 14.95 14.65 4.26
CA VAL A 307 14.31 14.46 5.57
C VAL A 307 13.38 15.61 5.88
N ILE A 308 13.83 16.84 5.69
CA ILE A 308 13.00 18.04 5.91
C ILE A 308 11.78 18.03 4.97
N ALA A 309 11.98 17.77 3.68
CA ALA A 309 10.89 17.70 2.72
C ALA A 309 9.85 16.62 3.09
N LYS A 310 10.30 15.42 3.49
CA LYS A 310 9.42 14.33 3.95
C LYS A 310 8.66 14.71 5.23
N THR A 311 9.33 15.36 6.17
CA THR A 311 8.70 15.80 7.42
C THR A 311 7.60 16.83 7.15
N ILE A 312 7.86 17.83 6.30
CA ILE A 312 6.86 18.83 5.88
C ILE A 312 5.68 18.15 5.20
N ALA A 313 5.94 17.23 4.25
CA ALA A 313 4.89 16.51 3.57
C ALA A 313 4.05 15.66 4.54
N THR A 314 4.67 14.97 5.49
CA THR A 314 3.99 14.16 6.50
C THR A 314 3.10 15.02 7.40
N VAL A 315 3.61 16.15 7.89
CA VAL A 315 2.83 17.09 8.70
C VAL A 315 1.67 17.67 7.90
N ALA A 316 1.89 18.09 6.66
CA ALA A 316 0.83 18.61 5.79
C ALA A 316 -0.28 17.58 5.55
N LEU A 317 0.08 16.31 5.30
CA LEU A 317 -0.89 15.22 5.15
C LEU A 317 -1.65 14.94 6.46
N GLY A 318 -0.98 15.02 7.61
CA GLY A 318 -1.63 14.85 8.91
C GLY A 318 -2.60 15.97 9.28
N VAL A 319 -2.36 17.20 8.77
CA VAL A 319 -3.27 18.35 8.99
C VAL A 319 -4.48 18.30 8.03
N LEU A 320 -4.32 17.72 6.85
CA LEU A 320 -5.38 17.60 5.83
C LEU A 320 -6.29 16.39 6.02
N GLY A 321 -5.90 15.39 6.79
CA GLY A 321 -6.66 14.16 7.07
C GLY A 321 -7.34 14.18 8.41
#